data_ede5b158eb0263a0acf99b863579c872
#
_entry.id   ede5b158eb0263a0acf99b863579c872
#
_cell.length_a   1.000
_cell.length_b   1.000
_cell.length_c   1.000
_cell.angle_alpha   90.00
_cell.angle_beta   90.00
_cell.angle_gamma   90.00
#
_symmetry.space_group_name_H-M   'P 1'
#
loop_
_entity.id
_entity.type
_entity.pdbx_description
1 polymer ?
#
loop_
_entity_poly.entity_id
_entity_poly.type
_entity_poly.pdbx_seq_one_letter_code
_entity_poly.pdbx_strand_id
1 'polypeptide(L)'
;MPKAISYIRFSTKIQSVGDSTKRQSKYINDWLKRNPDYYLDESLRFQDLGISGFSGANAKSGAFGEFLAAVESGYIESGSVLLVESLDRVSRQDIDTAGEQLRKILRSGVEVVTLVDNEWYTRDSLKDSLSMIKAMLVMERAHEESAMKSTRLRSMWAAKRERAAKGEIMSKRCAAWLKVSEDRSHFEFIPENVKAVQRVFQLRLEGLSHIKIAKQMNDEGFYTLNQHKSVMKWSTKTGHRVRVFPVSVF
;
A
#
# COMPACT_ATOMS: atom_id res chain seq x y z
N MET A 1 -4.62 35.88 6.04
CA MET A 1 -4.06 35.12 4.90
C MET A 1 -4.87 33.84 4.75
N PRO A 2 -5.30 33.49 3.54
CA PRO A 2 -6.03 32.26 3.32
C PRO A 2 -5.13 31.03 3.59
N LYS A 3 -5.76 29.95 4.08
CA LYS A 3 -5.06 28.72 4.47
C LYS A 3 -4.85 27.81 3.27
N ALA A 4 -3.66 27.29 3.10
CA ALA A 4 -3.37 26.17 2.23
C ALA A 4 -3.32 24.87 3.05
N ILE A 5 -4.06 23.86 2.60
CA ILE A 5 -4.22 22.57 3.25
C ILE A 5 -3.66 21.52 2.32
N SER A 6 -2.83 20.61 2.80
CA SER A 6 -2.25 19.57 1.96
C SER A 6 -2.93 18.23 2.15
N TYR A 7 -3.30 17.59 1.04
CA TYR A 7 -3.69 16.19 1.03
C TYR A 7 -2.73 15.35 0.21
N ILE A 8 -2.16 14.35 0.85
CA ILE A 8 -1.14 13.46 0.28
C ILE A 8 -1.64 12.01 0.35
N ARG A 9 -1.58 11.29 -0.77
CA ARG A 9 -1.95 9.87 -0.82
C ARG A 9 -0.85 9.01 -1.42
N PHE A 10 -0.53 7.92 -0.72
CA PHE A 10 0.40 6.89 -1.18
C PHE A 10 -0.31 5.54 -1.33
N SER A 11 -0.04 4.82 -2.41
CA SER A 11 -0.61 3.49 -2.64
C SER A 11 0.07 2.39 -1.82
N THR A 12 1.27 2.61 -1.30
CA THR A 12 2.01 1.67 -0.46
C THR A 12 2.79 2.39 0.64
N LYS A 13 2.97 1.72 1.79
CA LYS A 13 3.82 2.24 2.90
C LYS A 13 5.28 2.49 2.48
N ILE A 14 5.80 1.76 1.51
CA ILE A 14 7.16 1.92 1.00
C ILE A 14 7.32 3.26 0.26
N GLN A 15 6.28 3.71 -0.44
CA GLN A 15 6.28 4.99 -1.15
C GLN A 15 6.29 6.20 -0.22
N SER A 16 5.82 6.04 1.03
CA SER A 16 5.82 7.12 2.03
C SER A 16 7.22 7.47 2.56
N VAL A 17 8.18 6.56 2.46
CA VAL A 17 9.56 6.72 2.99
C VAL A 17 10.55 7.21 1.92
N GLY A 18 10.14 7.24 0.64
CA GLY A 18 11.02 7.49 -0.49
C GLY A 18 10.82 8.84 -1.21
N ASP A 19 11.25 8.87 -2.46
CA ASP A 19 11.24 10.05 -3.34
C ASP A 19 9.86 10.67 -3.59
N SER A 20 8.77 9.88 -3.42
CA SER A 20 7.41 10.37 -3.62
C SER A 20 7.01 11.44 -2.60
N THR A 21 7.40 11.30 -1.33
CA THR A 21 7.12 12.32 -0.30
C THR A 21 7.91 13.59 -0.57
N LYS A 22 9.20 13.46 -0.90
CA LYS A 22 10.07 14.58 -1.24
C LYS A 22 9.53 15.36 -2.44
N ARG A 23 9.06 14.63 -3.47
CA ARG A 23 8.47 15.24 -4.67
C ARG A 23 7.21 16.03 -4.35
N GLN A 24 6.28 15.45 -3.57
CA GLN A 24 5.04 16.13 -3.22
C GLN A 24 5.29 17.34 -2.32
N SER A 25 6.19 17.23 -1.34
CA SER A 25 6.60 18.37 -0.53
C SER A 25 7.25 19.49 -1.38
N LYS A 26 8.04 19.10 -2.39
CA LYS A 26 8.61 20.08 -3.33
C LYS A 26 7.52 20.81 -4.11
N TYR A 27 6.53 20.12 -4.66
CA TYR A 27 5.42 20.75 -5.37
C TYR A 27 4.66 21.75 -4.49
N ILE A 28 4.37 21.38 -3.24
CA ILE A 28 3.71 22.27 -2.27
C ILE A 28 4.56 23.52 -2.01
N ASN A 29 5.85 23.34 -1.73
CA ASN A 29 6.76 24.45 -1.48
C ASN A 29 6.91 25.37 -2.70
N ASP A 30 7.01 24.81 -3.89
CA ASP A 30 7.11 25.57 -5.14
C ASP A 30 5.81 26.34 -5.44
N TRP A 31 4.68 25.78 -5.07
CA TRP A 31 3.38 26.46 -5.17
C TRP A 31 3.28 27.63 -4.17
N LEU A 32 3.65 27.41 -2.90
CA LEU A 32 3.65 28.48 -1.88
C LEU A 32 4.57 29.63 -2.23
N LYS A 33 5.74 29.37 -2.83
CA LYS A 33 6.64 30.44 -3.31
C LYS A 33 6.00 31.31 -4.40
N ARG A 34 5.15 30.71 -5.25
CA ARG A 34 4.41 31.43 -6.31
C ARG A 34 3.16 32.13 -5.81
N ASN A 35 2.65 31.70 -4.64
CA ASN A 35 1.45 32.21 -4.01
C ASN A 35 1.72 32.67 -2.57
N PRO A 36 2.48 33.77 -2.37
CA PRO A 36 2.92 34.21 -1.05
C PRO A 36 1.80 34.69 -0.14
N ASP A 37 0.60 34.95 -0.69
CA ASP A 37 -0.59 35.32 0.05
C ASP A 37 -1.21 34.14 0.83
N TYR A 38 -0.76 32.91 0.58
CA TYR A 38 -1.21 31.71 1.26
C TYR A 38 -0.16 31.22 2.24
N TYR A 39 -0.61 30.61 3.34
CA TYR A 39 0.27 29.88 4.24
C TYR A 39 -0.18 28.42 4.40
N LEU A 40 0.77 27.50 4.49
CA LEU A 40 0.48 26.09 4.74
C LEU A 40 0.11 25.89 6.22
N ASP A 41 -1.10 25.42 6.47
CA ASP A 41 -1.49 25.03 7.81
C ASP A 41 -0.97 23.62 8.11
N GLU A 42 0.12 23.55 8.86
CA GLU A 42 0.79 22.31 9.24
C GLU A 42 -0.09 21.40 10.14
N SER A 43 -1.09 21.97 10.82
CA SER A 43 -2.03 21.23 11.65
C SER A 43 -3.09 20.50 10.81
N LEU A 44 -3.32 20.95 9.58
CA LEU A 44 -4.27 20.40 8.60
C LEU A 44 -3.55 19.62 7.49
N ARG A 45 -2.69 18.70 7.88
CA ARG A 45 -2.03 17.76 6.97
C ARG A 45 -2.78 16.45 6.91
N PHE A 46 -3.42 16.18 5.80
CA PHE A 46 -4.16 14.95 5.57
C PHE A 46 -3.31 13.96 4.75
N GLN A 47 -3.06 12.76 5.31
CA GLN A 47 -2.18 11.78 4.68
C GLN A 47 -2.79 10.37 4.71
N ASP A 48 -3.04 9.82 3.55
CA ASP A 48 -3.47 8.42 3.39
C ASP A 48 -2.29 7.54 2.99
N LEU A 49 -1.84 6.69 3.92
CA LEU A 49 -0.70 5.78 3.74
C LEU A 49 -1.19 4.36 3.47
N GLY A 50 -1.10 3.94 2.20
CA GLY A 50 -1.49 2.58 1.79
C GLY A 50 -2.99 2.35 1.66
N ILE A 51 -3.79 3.42 1.61
CA ILE A 51 -5.24 3.34 1.37
C ILE A 51 -5.51 3.47 -0.12
N SER A 52 -6.33 2.53 -0.65
CA SER A 52 -6.70 2.53 -2.05
C SER A 52 -7.81 3.55 -2.33
N GLY A 53 -7.54 4.49 -3.20
CA GLY A 53 -8.58 5.40 -3.71
C GLY A 53 -9.60 4.72 -4.63
N PHE A 54 -9.26 3.55 -5.19
CA PHE A 54 -10.15 2.79 -6.08
C PHE A 54 -11.36 2.20 -5.33
N SER A 55 -11.18 1.76 -4.09
CA SER A 55 -12.26 1.22 -3.26
C SER A 55 -13.05 2.30 -2.51
N GLY A 56 -12.68 3.58 -2.62
CA GLY A 56 -13.27 4.68 -1.88
C GLY A 56 -13.01 4.66 -0.37
N ALA A 57 -12.11 3.79 0.11
CA ALA A 57 -11.80 3.68 1.52
C ALA A 57 -11.20 4.99 2.09
N ASN A 58 -10.47 5.75 1.28
CA ASN A 58 -9.92 7.04 1.67
C ASN A 58 -11.00 8.09 1.99
N ALA A 59 -12.14 8.06 1.30
CA ALA A 59 -13.25 8.99 1.52
C ALA A 59 -14.17 8.56 2.68
N LYS A 60 -14.20 7.26 3.01
CA LYS A 60 -15.08 6.73 4.08
C LYS A 60 -14.40 6.69 5.46
N SER A 61 -13.11 6.34 5.50
CA SER A 61 -12.39 6.08 6.76
C SER A 61 -10.92 6.51 6.73
N GLY A 62 -10.50 7.25 5.68
CA GLY A 62 -9.15 7.78 5.53
C GLY A 62 -9.07 9.26 5.83
N ALA A 63 -7.86 9.82 5.76
CA ALA A 63 -7.61 11.24 5.97
C ALA A 63 -8.39 12.17 5.03
N PHE A 64 -8.75 11.69 3.83
CA PHE A 64 -9.62 12.45 2.93
C PHE A 64 -11.07 12.53 3.48
N GLY A 65 -11.56 11.49 4.14
CA GLY A 65 -12.85 11.52 4.84
C GLY A 65 -12.84 12.51 6.01
N GLU A 66 -11.75 12.56 6.77
CA GLU A 66 -11.55 13.54 7.84
C GLU A 66 -11.53 14.97 7.28
N PHE A 67 -10.87 15.19 6.15
CA PHE A 67 -10.88 16.47 5.44
C PHE A 67 -12.31 16.87 5.04
N LEU A 68 -13.08 15.97 4.43
CA LEU A 68 -14.47 16.25 4.05
C LEU A 68 -15.35 16.60 5.27
N ALA A 69 -15.18 15.87 6.36
CA ALA A 69 -15.91 16.15 7.62
C ALA A 69 -15.51 17.51 8.20
N ALA A 70 -14.23 17.90 8.13
CA ALA A 70 -13.75 19.20 8.57
C ALA A 70 -14.30 20.35 7.71
N VAL A 71 -14.47 20.13 6.41
CA VAL A 71 -15.14 21.06 5.48
C VAL A 71 -16.63 21.19 5.82
N GLU A 72 -17.32 20.06 6.05
CA GLU A 72 -18.76 20.05 6.35
C GLU A 72 -19.09 20.70 7.69
N SER A 73 -18.24 20.49 8.69
CA SER A 73 -18.41 21.12 10.01
C SER A 73 -18.04 22.61 10.04
N GLY A 74 -17.50 23.16 8.94
CA GLY A 74 -17.02 24.53 8.89
C GLY A 74 -15.68 24.76 9.61
N TYR A 75 -15.01 23.71 10.06
CA TYR A 75 -13.68 23.81 10.67
C TYR A 75 -12.63 24.30 9.65
N ILE A 76 -12.77 23.87 8.40
CA ILE A 76 -12.05 24.44 7.27
C ILE A 76 -12.92 25.56 6.67
N GLU A 77 -12.43 26.79 6.80
CA GLU A 77 -13.18 27.99 6.41
C GLU A 77 -13.21 28.17 4.88
N SER A 78 -14.27 28.81 4.38
CA SER A 78 -14.35 29.27 3.00
C SER A 78 -13.17 30.19 2.67
N GLY A 79 -12.64 30.10 1.44
CA GLY A 79 -11.43 30.81 1.00
C GLY A 79 -10.13 30.04 1.31
N SER A 80 -10.22 28.89 1.98
CA SER A 80 -9.07 27.97 2.08
C SER A 80 -8.85 27.23 0.75
N VAL A 81 -7.61 26.77 0.52
CA VAL A 81 -7.26 26.00 -0.68
C VAL A 81 -6.75 24.62 -0.31
N LEU A 82 -7.29 23.59 -0.95
CA LEU A 82 -6.79 22.21 -0.86
C LEU A 82 -5.75 21.97 -1.96
N LEU A 83 -4.53 21.66 -1.56
CA LEU A 83 -3.43 21.31 -2.46
C LEU A 83 -3.37 19.80 -2.62
N VAL A 84 -3.56 19.32 -3.85
CA VAL A 84 -3.45 17.90 -4.23
C VAL A 84 -2.44 17.73 -5.35
N GLU A 85 -1.78 16.59 -5.45
CA GLU A 85 -0.86 16.32 -6.57
C GLU A 85 -1.61 16.36 -7.90
N SER A 86 -2.78 15.72 -7.98
CA SER A 86 -3.68 15.64 -9.13
C SER A 86 -5.09 15.25 -8.67
N LEU A 87 -6.13 15.47 -9.47
CA LEU A 87 -7.51 15.16 -9.10
C LEU A 87 -7.74 13.67 -8.78
N ASP A 88 -6.95 12.76 -9.33
CA ASP A 88 -7.02 11.33 -9.00
C ASP A 88 -6.65 11.03 -7.54
N ARG A 89 -6.05 11.98 -6.83
CA ARG A 89 -5.81 11.87 -5.39
C ARG A 89 -7.07 12.06 -4.58
N VAL A 90 -7.96 12.91 -5.05
CA VAL A 90 -9.26 13.17 -4.40
C VAL A 90 -10.12 11.91 -4.42
N SER A 91 -10.35 11.33 -5.60
CA SER A 91 -11.08 10.08 -5.74
C SER A 91 -10.62 9.29 -6.96
N ARG A 92 -10.71 7.97 -6.88
CA ARG A 92 -10.62 7.03 -8.01
C ARG A 92 -11.86 6.14 -8.09
N GLN A 93 -12.92 6.56 -7.43
CA GLN A 93 -14.23 5.95 -7.57
C GLN A 93 -14.81 6.27 -8.95
N ASP A 94 -16.03 5.83 -9.20
CA ASP A 94 -16.75 6.21 -10.40
C ASP A 94 -16.85 7.74 -10.54
N ILE A 95 -17.07 8.19 -11.76
CA ILE A 95 -17.09 9.60 -12.13
C ILE A 95 -18.14 10.40 -11.35
N ASP A 96 -19.30 9.80 -11.06
CA ASP A 96 -20.38 10.46 -10.36
C ASP A 96 -19.98 10.77 -8.91
N THR A 97 -19.49 9.76 -8.20
CA THR A 97 -19.01 9.91 -6.81
C THR A 97 -17.85 10.90 -6.72
N ALA A 98 -16.87 10.79 -7.61
CA ALA A 98 -15.73 11.70 -7.64
C ALA A 98 -16.15 13.15 -7.95
N GLY A 99 -17.06 13.32 -8.90
CA GLY A 99 -17.63 14.61 -9.26
C GLY A 99 -18.43 15.23 -8.10
N GLU A 100 -19.23 14.45 -7.40
CA GLU A 100 -19.97 14.92 -6.22
C GLU A 100 -19.05 15.38 -5.09
N GLN A 101 -17.98 14.65 -4.81
CA GLN A 101 -16.99 15.04 -3.80
C GLN A 101 -16.34 16.38 -4.15
N LEU A 102 -15.91 16.56 -5.41
CA LEU A 102 -15.35 17.83 -5.87
C LEU A 102 -16.37 18.97 -5.76
N ARG A 103 -17.60 18.77 -6.25
CA ARG A 103 -18.67 19.77 -6.14
C ARG A 103 -18.95 20.16 -4.69
N LYS A 104 -18.93 19.21 -3.77
CA LYS A 104 -19.17 19.44 -2.34
C LYS A 104 -18.09 20.34 -1.74
N ILE A 105 -16.81 20.09 -2.05
CA ILE A 105 -15.69 20.92 -1.63
C ILE A 105 -15.84 22.34 -2.19
N LEU A 106 -16.10 22.49 -3.50
CA LEU A 106 -16.20 23.80 -4.13
C LEU A 106 -17.43 24.58 -3.65
N ARG A 107 -18.56 23.93 -3.36
CA ARG A 107 -19.77 24.58 -2.80
C ARG A 107 -19.53 25.13 -1.40
N SER A 108 -18.67 24.51 -0.59
CA SER A 108 -18.31 25.02 0.73
C SER A 108 -17.41 26.26 0.67
N GLY A 109 -16.93 26.62 -0.53
CA GLY A 109 -16.02 27.75 -0.74
C GLY A 109 -14.55 27.39 -0.53
N VAL A 110 -14.23 26.11 -0.39
CA VAL A 110 -12.85 25.62 -0.41
C VAL A 110 -12.44 25.39 -1.86
N GLU A 111 -11.34 25.98 -2.27
CA GLU A 111 -10.79 25.82 -3.61
C GLU A 111 -9.93 24.57 -3.69
N VAL A 112 -9.73 24.01 -4.87
CA VAL A 112 -8.85 22.86 -5.10
C VAL A 112 -7.82 23.22 -6.15
N VAL A 113 -6.54 22.99 -5.83
CA VAL A 113 -5.42 23.19 -6.74
C VAL A 113 -4.70 21.87 -6.99
N THR A 114 -4.54 21.53 -8.25
CA THR A 114 -3.73 20.41 -8.68
C THR A 114 -2.31 20.87 -8.99
N LEU A 115 -1.32 20.30 -8.28
CA LEU A 115 0.05 20.80 -8.27
C LEU A 115 0.86 20.40 -9.51
N VAL A 116 0.45 19.33 -10.21
CA VAL A 116 1.16 18.82 -11.40
C VAL A 116 0.88 19.70 -12.62
N ASP A 117 -0.36 20.06 -12.83
CA ASP A 117 -0.83 20.85 -13.98
C ASP A 117 -1.19 22.29 -13.62
N ASN A 118 -1.11 22.64 -12.32
CA ASN A 118 -1.40 23.97 -11.76
C ASN A 118 -2.80 24.49 -12.12
N GLU A 119 -3.77 23.58 -12.17
CA GLU A 119 -5.17 23.91 -12.43
C GLU A 119 -5.87 24.31 -11.13
N TRP A 120 -6.70 25.32 -11.21
CA TRP A 120 -7.51 25.85 -10.12
C TRP A 120 -8.97 25.51 -10.32
N TYR A 121 -9.58 24.90 -9.32
CA TYR A 121 -11.01 24.63 -9.26
C TYR A 121 -11.60 25.45 -8.13
N THR A 122 -12.47 26.38 -8.50
CA THR A 122 -13.12 27.30 -7.59
C THR A 122 -14.64 27.10 -7.61
N ARG A 123 -15.36 27.85 -6.78
CA ARG A 123 -16.81 27.84 -6.81
C ARG A 123 -17.36 28.31 -8.18
N ASP A 124 -16.68 29.21 -8.87
CA ASP A 124 -17.07 29.66 -10.21
C ASP A 124 -16.85 28.58 -11.28
N SER A 125 -15.92 27.68 -11.09
CA SER A 125 -15.74 26.51 -11.96
C SER A 125 -16.99 25.61 -12.00
N LEU A 126 -17.87 25.67 -10.98
CA LEU A 126 -19.15 24.96 -10.98
C LEU A 126 -20.13 25.50 -12.02
N LYS A 127 -19.97 26.75 -12.44
CA LYS A 127 -20.79 27.41 -13.47
C LYS A 127 -20.20 27.22 -14.87
N ASP A 128 -18.90 26.88 -14.93
CA ASP A 128 -18.20 26.60 -16.17
C ASP A 128 -18.28 25.11 -16.50
N SER A 129 -19.18 24.75 -17.39
CA SER A 129 -19.37 23.37 -17.82
C SER A 129 -18.10 22.74 -18.38
N LEU A 130 -17.24 23.52 -19.07
CA LEU A 130 -16.01 23.01 -19.68
C LEU A 130 -14.99 22.61 -18.61
N SER A 131 -14.78 23.45 -17.59
CA SER A 131 -13.90 23.15 -16.46
C SER A 131 -14.34 21.88 -15.71
N MET A 132 -15.64 21.72 -15.49
CA MET A 132 -16.17 20.55 -14.81
C MET A 132 -16.06 19.27 -15.66
N ILE A 133 -16.30 19.36 -16.97
CA ILE A 133 -16.11 18.24 -17.90
C ILE A 133 -14.62 17.83 -17.92
N LYS A 134 -13.71 18.80 -18.02
CA LYS A 134 -12.26 18.54 -17.96
C LYS A 134 -11.88 17.80 -16.67
N ALA A 135 -12.35 18.27 -15.52
CA ALA A 135 -12.10 17.63 -14.24
C ALA A 135 -12.62 16.18 -14.21
N MET A 136 -13.83 15.95 -14.70
CA MET A 136 -14.44 14.63 -14.79
C MET A 136 -13.65 13.69 -15.70
N LEU A 137 -13.20 14.14 -16.86
CA LEU A 137 -12.38 13.34 -17.78
C LEU A 137 -11.03 12.94 -17.18
N VAL A 138 -10.40 13.83 -16.42
CA VAL A 138 -9.14 13.49 -15.70
C VAL A 138 -9.39 12.42 -14.65
N MET A 139 -10.47 12.53 -13.88
CA MET A 139 -10.83 11.54 -12.86
C MET A 139 -11.22 10.19 -13.47
N GLU A 140 -12.01 10.19 -14.55
CA GLU A 140 -12.44 8.99 -15.29
C GLU A 140 -11.21 8.22 -15.83
N ARG A 141 -10.30 8.91 -16.52
CA ARG A 141 -9.08 8.31 -17.04
C ARG A 141 -8.27 7.62 -15.93
N ALA A 142 -8.17 8.24 -14.76
CA ALA A 142 -7.46 7.66 -13.63
C ALA A 142 -8.17 6.43 -13.04
N HIS A 143 -9.51 6.44 -13.04
CA HIS A 143 -10.33 5.30 -12.65
C HIS A 143 -10.13 4.12 -13.62
N GLU A 144 -10.28 4.35 -14.92
CA GLU A 144 -10.06 3.34 -15.97
C GLU A 144 -8.65 2.73 -15.92
N GLU A 145 -7.61 3.56 -15.75
CA GLU A 145 -6.23 3.08 -15.63
C GLU A 145 -6.06 2.14 -14.42
N SER A 146 -6.68 2.49 -13.30
CA SER A 146 -6.66 1.67 -12.09
C SER A 146 -7.42 0.35 -12.29
N ALA A 147 -8.58 0.37 -12.94
CA ALA A 147 -9.37 -0.80 -13.28
C ALA A 147 -8.62 -1.74 -14.25
N MET A 148 -8.00 -1.18 -15.29
CA MET A 148 -7.18 -1.96 -16.24
C MET A 148 -5.97 -2.61 -15.56
N LYS A 149 -5.27 -1.90 -14.69
CA LYS A 149 -4.16 -2.47 -13.89
C LYS A 149 -4.64 -3.64 -13.02
N SER A 150 -5.78 -3.49 -12.35
CA SER A 150 -6.38 -4.54 -11.54
C SER A 150 -6.75 -5.78 -12.37
N THR A 151 -7.38 -5.58 -13.53
CA THR A 151 -7.75 -6.65 -14.46
C THR A 151 -6.52 -7.39 -14.99
N ARG A 152 -5.49 -6.67 -15.43
CA ARG A 152 -4.21 -7.27 -15.89
C ARG A 152 -3.56 -8.11 -14.79
N LEU A 153 -3.52 -7.60 -13.55
CA LEU A 153 -2.98 -8.35 -12.42
C LEU A 153 -3.78 -9.63 -12.13
N ARG A 154 -5.12 -9.55 -12.15
CA ARG A 154 -5.99 -10.73 -11.96
C ARG A 154 -5.74 -11.79 -13.03
N SER A 155 -5.65 -11.39 -14.30
CA SER A 155 -5.36 -12.29 -15.42
C SER A 155 -3.98 -12.93 -15.29
N MET A 156 -2.94 -12.15 -14.93
CA MET A 156 -1.61 -12.68 -14.66
C MET A 156 -1.62 -13.72 -13.53
N TRP A 157 -2.32 -13.44 -12.43
CA TRP A 157 -2.41 -14.37 -11.31
C TRP A 157 -3.22 -15.61 -11.65
N ALA A 158 -4.28 -15.49 -12.49
CA ALA A 158 -5.03 -16.64 -12.99
C ALA A 158 -4.14 -17.54 -13.84
N ALA A 159 -3.41 -16.98 -14.81
CA ALA A 159 -2.48 -17.73 -15.63
C ALA A 159 -1.34 -18.38 -14.80
N LYS A 160 -0.84 -17.68 -13.78
CA LYS A 160 0.15 -18.27 -12.85
C LYS A 160 -0.43 -19.46 -12.09
N ARG A 161 -1.66 -19.36 -11.57
CA ARG A 161 -2.31 -20.48 -10.86
C ARG A 161 -2.52 -21.66 -11.78
N GLU A 162 -2.95 -21.44 -13.02
CA GLU A 162 -3.13 -22.50 -14.00
C GLU A 162 -1.80 -23.22 -14.30
N ARG A 163 -0.70 -22.48 -14.51
CA ARG A 163 0.62 -23.08 -14.71
C ARG A 163 1.10 -23.83 -13.47
N ALA A 164 0.88 -23.28 -12.29
CA ALA A 164 1.21 -23.96 -11.04
C ALA A 164 0.42 -25.27 -10.86
N ALA A 165 -0.86 -25.30 -11.27
CA ALA A 165 -1.69 -26.52 -11.26
C ALA A 165 -1.17 -27.60 -12.24
N LYS A 166 -0.45 -27.18 -13.30
CA LYS A 166 0.26 -28.07 -14.24
C LYS A 166 1.65 -28.51 -13.74
N GLY A 167 2.03 -28.12 -12.51
CA GLY A 167 3.31 -28.48 -11.89
C GLY A 167 4.45 -27.50 -12.14
N GLU A 168 4.22 -26.36 -12.82
CA GLU A 168 5.27 -25.36 -13.00
C GLU A 168 5.65 -24.66 -11.70
N ILE A 169 6.95 -24.52 -11.45
CA ILE A 169 7.48 -23.78 -10.30
C ILE A 169 7.42 -22.29 -10.56
N MET A 170 6.45 -21.61 -9.94
CA MET A 170 6.19 -20.20 -10.14
C MET A 170 7.08 -19.27 -9.33
N SER A 171 7.76 -19.75 -8.30
CA SER A 171 8.56 -18.96 -7.38
C SER A 171 9.70 -19.79 -6.80
N LYS A 172 10.83 -19.13 -6.53
CA LYS A 172 11.93 -19.75 -5.75
C LYS A 172 11.60 -19.88 -4.26
N ARG A 173 10.48 -19.29 -3.80
CA ARG A 173 10.04 -19.45 -2.40
C ARG A 173 9.44 -20.83 -2.22
N CYS A 174 10.09 -21.63 -1.43
CA CYS A 174 9.67 -22.97 -1.03
C CYS A 174 9.95 -23.18 0.46
N ALA A 175 9.58 -24.34 0.97
CA ALA A 175 9.91 -24.71 2.34
C ALA A 175 11.43 -24.73 2.52
N ALA A 176 11.92 -24.42 3.73
CA ALA A 176 13.34 -24.26 3.98
C ALA A 176 14.17 -25.55 3.81
N TRP A 177 13.53 -26.71 3.74
CA TRP A 177 14.14 -28.01 3.45
C TRP A 177 14.10 -28.38 1.95
N LEU A 178 13.61 -27.47 1.12
CA LEU A 178 13.54 -27.61 -0.33
C LEU A 178 14.37 -26.52 -1.00
N LYS A 179 14.89 -26.81 -2.16
CA LYS A 179 15.41 -25.86 -3.14
C LYS A 179 14.81 -26.16 -4.50
N VAL A 180 14.77 -25.17 -5.35
CA VAL A 180 14.34 -25.36 -6.75
C VAL A 180 15.53 -25.91 -7.53
N SER A 181 15.31 -26.95 -8.34
CA SER A 181 16.31 -27.49 -9.27
C SER A 181 16.83 -26.40 -10.22
N GLU A 182 18.01 -26.60 -10.78
CA GLU A 182 18.62 -25.61 -11.71
C GLU A 182 17.77 -25.33 -12.93
N ASP A 183 17.16 -26.39 -13.49
CA ASP A 183 16.23 -26.32 -14.64
C ASP A 183 14.82 -25.83 -14.28
N ARG A 184 14.56 -25.63 -12.97
CA ARG A 184 13.25 -25.24 -12.40
C ARG A 184 12.09 -26.21 -12.70
N SER A 185 12.38 -27.47 -12.95
CA SER A 185 11.36 -28.47 -13.25
C SER A 185 10.76 -29.10 -11.98
N HIS A 186 11.53 -29.16 -10.90
CA HIS A 186 11.09 -29.82 -9.65
C HIS A 186 11.76 -29.19 -8.42
N PHE A 187 11.28 -29.61 -7.24
CA PHE A 187 11.89 -29.28 -5.97
C PHE A 187 12.80 -30.42 -5.53
N GLU A 188 13.98 -30.08 -5.07
CA GLU A 188 14.96 -31.00 -4.50
C GLU A 188 15.00 -30.83 -2.98
N PHE A 189 15.17 -31.94 -2.28
CA PHE A 189 15.40 -31.91 -0.85
C PHE A 189 16.82 -31.39 -0.52
N ILE A 190 16.91 -30.58 0.53
CA ILE A 190 18.20 -30.23 1.16
C ILE A 190 18.39 -31.22 2.31
N PRO A 191 19.29 -32.24 2.19
CA PRO A 191 19.33 -33.37 3.12
C PRO A 191 19.54 -32.95 4.57
N GLU A 192 20.40 -31.97 4.81
CA GLU A 192 20.69 -31.46 6.17
C GLU A 192 19.46 -30.83 6.81
N ASN A 193 18.72 -30.04 6.03
CA ASN A 193 17.52 -29.39 6.51
C ASN A 193 16.39 -30.40 6.74
N VAL A 194 16.28 -31.43 5.91
CA VAL A 194 15.30 -32.50 6.08
C VAL A 194 15.57 -33.24 7.41
N LYS A 195 16.84 -33.59 7.70
CA LYS A 195 17.22 -34.22 8.97
C LYS A 195 16.82 -33.32 10.16
N ALA A 196 17.10 -32.03 10.08
CA ALA A 196 16.75 -31.09 11.14
C ALA A 196 15.21 -31.03 11.35
N VAL A 197 14.42 -30.98 10.27
CA VAL A 197 12.95 -31.01 10.37
C VAL A 197 12.45 -32.29 10.99
N GLN A 198 12.94 -33.44 10.53
CA GLN A 198 12.59 -34.77 11.10
C GLN A 198 12.88 -34.82 12.58
N ARG A 199 14.07 -34.33 12.99
CA ARG A 199 14.48 -34.32 14.40
C ARG A 199 13.57 -33.45 15.27
N VAL A 200 13.20 -32.27 14.79
CA VAL A 200 12.21 -31.39 15.47
C VAL A 200 10.88 -32.11 15.70
N PHE A 201 10.34 -32.78 14.66
CA PHE A 201 9.12 -33.56 14.79
C PHE A 201 9.22 -34.70 15.78
N GLN A 202 10.35 -35.46 15.75
CA GLN A 202 10.60 -36.52 16.68
C GLN A 202 10.61 -36.02 18.12
N LEU A 203 11.39 -34.98 18.42
CA LEU A 203 11.44 -34.37 19.77
C LEU A 203 10.06 -33.84 20.21
N ARG A 204 9.26 -33.38 19.26
CA ARG A 204 7.90 -32.95 19.57
C ARG A 204 6.96 -34.11 19.92
N LEU A 205 7.07 -35.23 19.23
CA LEU A 205 6.35 -36.49 19.55
C LEU A 205 6.75 -37.04 20.91
N GLU A 206 8.02 -36.89 21.31
CA GLU A 206 8.52 -37.18 22.65
C GLU A 206 7.97 -36.26 23.74
N GLY A 207 7.15 -35.27 23.38
CA GLY A 207 6.47 -34.34 24.30
C GLY A 207 7.32 -33.14 24.75
N LEU A 208 8.48 -32.88 24.13
CA LEU A 208 9.30 -31.73 24.51
C LEU A 208 8.62 -30.40 24.15
N SER A 209 8.82 -29.42 25.04
CA SER A 209 8.41 -28.04 24.79
C SER A 209 9.29 -27.38 23.71
N HIS A 210 8.80 -26.32 23.05
CA HIS A 210 9.55 -25.60 22.02
C HIS A 210 10.92 -25.10 22.48
N ILE A 211 11.04 -24.67 23.75
CA ILE A 211 12.30 -24.21 24.34
C ILE A 211 13.28 -25.40 24.51
N LYS A 212 12.79 -26.53 25.00
CA LYS A 212 13.61 -27.75 25.13
C LYS A 212 14.06 -28.28 23.78
N ILE A 213 13.15 -28.25 22.77
CA ILE A 213 13.49 -28.62 21.39
C ILE A 213 14.61 -27.73 20.86
N ALA A 214 14.46 -26.39 20.98
CA ALA A 214 15.48 -25.46 20.51
C ALA A 214 16.85 -25.69 21.18
N LYS A 215 16.87 -25.98 22.49
CA LYS A 215 18.09 -26.31 23.22
C LYS A 215 18.68 -27.60 22.68
N GLN A 216 17.89 -28.67 22.59
CA GLN A 216 18.34 -29.97 22.10
C GLN A 216 18.89 -29.88 20.68
N MET A 217 18.24 -29.17 19.78
CA MET A 217 18.71 -28.95 18.40
C MET A 217 20.07 -28.22 18.37
N ASN A 218 20.28 -27.24 19.27
CA ASN A 218 21.58 -26.58 19.38
C ASN A 218 22.67 -27.50 19.94
N ASP A 219 22.33 -28.32 20.95
CA ASP A 219 23.25 -29.27 21.58
C ASP A 219 23.63 -30.37 20.59
N GLU A 220 22.73 -30.82 19.74
CA GLU A 220 22.97 -31.78 18.65
C GLU A 220 23.64 -31.14 17.41
N GLY A 221 23.93 -29.84 17.41
CA GLY A 221 24.66 -29.14 16.35
C GLY A 221 23.82 -28.78 15.12
N PHE A 222 22.50 -28.86 15.21
CA PHE A 222 21.64 -28.41 14.13
C PHE A 222 21.54 -26.89 14.07
N TYR A 223 21.58 -26.36 12.86
CA TYR A 223 21.36 -24.93 12.61
C TYR A 223 19.94 -24.65 12.17
N THR A 224 19.51 -23.38 12.30
CA THR A 224 18.19 -22.97 11.82
C THR A 224 18.07 -23.09 10.31
N LEU A 225 16.88 -23.44 9.84
CA LEU A 225 16.56 -23.65 8.43
C LEU A 225 16.51 -22.35 7.61
N ASN A 226 17.50 -21.48 7.80
CA ASN A 226 17.51 -20.20 7.11
C ASN A 226 18.25 -20.33 5.78
N GLN A 227 17.56 -20.16 4.65
CA GLN A 227 18.16 -20.20 3.31
C GLN A 227 19.14 -19.03 3.04
N HIS A 228 19.18 -18.03 3.90
CA HIS A 228 20.01 -16.84 3.76
C HIS A 228 21.19 -16.82 4.75
N LYS A 229 22.28 -17.45 4.34
CA LYS A 229 23.70 -17.11 4.60
C LYS A 229 24.23 -16.92 6.04
N SER A 230 23.48 -16.99 7.09
CA SER A 230 24.07 -17.01 8.44
C SER A 230 23.69 -18.27 9.18
N VAL A 231 24.71 -18.99 9.59
CA VAL A 231 24.59 -20.13 10.51
C VAL A 231 24.03 -19.59 11.83
N MET A 232 22.73 -19.74 12.05
CA MET A 232 22.08 -19.24 13.25
C MET A 232 21.65 -20.39 14.14
N LYS A 233 21.84 -20.23 15.44
CA LYS A 233 21.33 -21.16 16.44
C LYS A 233 19.84 -21.01 16.64
N TRP A 234 19.17 -22.06 17.06
CA TRP A 234 17.75 -22.03 17.39
C TRP A 234 17.51 -21.13 18.60
N SER A 235 16.51 -20.26 18.51
CA SER A 235 16.21 -19.34 19.61
C SER A 235 15.50 -20.05 20.75
N THR A 236 16.05 -19.91 21.96
CA THR A 236 15.44 -20.38 23.21
C THR A 236 14.56 -19.30 23.89
N LYS A 237 14.45 -18.10 23.31
CA LYS A 237 13.64 -17.01 23.88
C LYS A 237 12.14 -17.27 23.69
N THR A 238 11.39 -17.05 24.75
CA THR A 238 9.92 -17.10 24.75
C THR A 238 9.37 -16.11 23.72
N GLY A 239 8.55 -16.56 22.79
CA GLY A 239 7.94 -15.70 21.74
C GLY A 239 8.45 -15.94 20.32
N HIS A 240 9.58 -16.58 20.11
CA HIS A 240 9.97 -17.05 18.78
C HIS A 240 9.31 -18.41 18.51
N ARG A 241 8.17 -18.38 17.85
CA ARG A 241 7.49 -19.61 17.42
C ARG A 241 8.35 -20.31 16.37
N VAL A 242 8.76 -21.54 16.66
CA VAL A 242 9.09 -22.49 15.60
C VAL A 242 7.79 -22.71 14.82
N ARG A 243 7.59 -21.95 13.75
CA ARG A 243 6.42 -22.12 12.88
C ARG A 243 6.65 -23.38 12.05
N VAL A 244 6.22 -24.49 12.56
CA VAL A 244 5.97 -25.66 11.73
C VAL A 244 4.66 -25.37 11.01
N PHE A 245 4.74 -24.95 9.75
CA PHE A 245 3.54 -24.84 8.92
C PHE A 245 2.97 -26.25 8.75
N PRO A 246 1.65 -26.45 8.94
CA PRO A 246 1.06 -27.73 8.60
C PRO A 246 1.31 -27.95 7.10
N VAL A 247 1.96 -29.04 6.79
CA VAL A 247 2.04 -29.54 5.41
C VAL A 247 0.63 -30.04 5.10
N SER A 248 -0.15 -29.23 4.42
CA SER A 248 -1.28 -29.77 3.67
C SER A 248 -0.68 -30.60 2.55
N VAL A 249 -0.76 -31.91 2.75
CA VAL A 249 -0.46 -32.91 1.73
C VAL A 249 -1.53 -32.75 0.67
N PHE A 250 -1.14 -32.34 -0.54
CA PHE A 250 -1.87 -32.57 -1.77
C PHE A 250 -1.19 -33.66 -2.54
#